data_418937381d15c790c3ad29a4e3bcdb1b
#
_entry.id   418937381d15c790c3ad29a4e3bcdb1b
#
_cell.length_a   1.000
_cell.length_b   1.000
_cell.length_c   1.000
_cell.angle_alpha   90.00
_cell.angle_beta   90.00
_cell.angle_gamma   90.00
#
_symmetry.space_group_name_H-M   'P 1'
#
loop_
_entity.id
_entity.type
_entity.pdbx_description
1 polymer ?
#
loop_
_entity_poly.entity_id
_entity_poly.type
_entity_poly.pdbx_seq_one_letter_code
_entity_poly.pdbx_strand_id
1 'polypeptide(L)'
;MKAAKLNWEGLWSLPIPNEVAHGCYEHEIEICTVGLDQLPEPLNSATCWIYCRDAWPHVDPDFEGLMFITLAIQADHSYNQILPRKKNIRMGVFRGSLFITDPMAMHWLAPNNADTNTGFIGLQWEVPYNQIDTAYAELVSKLAVLGAVQDVTPSTMRTLLKATAEYNGAPPGY
;
A
#
# COMPACT_ATOMS: atom_id res chain seq x y z
N MET A 1 -4.90 -12.79 -0.07
CA MET A 1 -3.97 -11.64 -0.23
C MET A 1 -2.65 -12.01 0.42
N LYS A 2 -1.56 -11.84 -0.30
CA LYS A 2 -0.20 -12.05 0.23
C LYS A 2 0.28 -10.77 0.89
N ALA A 3 0.92 -10.89 2.03
CA ALA A 3 1.55 -9.78 2.73
C ALA A 3 2.80 -10.23 3.49
N ALA A 4 3.73 -9.33 3.67
CA ALA A 4 4.97 -9.54 4.40
C ALA A 4 5.42 -8.27 5.12
N LYS A 5 6.45 -8.39 5.92
CA LYS A 5 7.14 -7.29 6.60
C LYS A 5 8.62 -7.35 6.27
N LEU A 6 9.14 -6.29 5.65
CA LEU A 6 10.57 -6.06 5.49
C LEU A 6 11.11 -5.35 6.74
N ASN A 7 12.05 -5.96 7.41
CA ASN A 7 12.82 -5.36 8.52
C ASN A 7 14.19 -4.93 7.99
N TRP A 8 14.27 -3.66 7.59
CA TRP A 8 15.50 -3.06 7.08
C TRP A 8 15.57 -1.59 7.50
N GLU A 9 16.63 -1.24 8.21
CA GLU A 9 16.81 0.12 8.73
C GLU A 9 17.00 1.17 7.63
N GLY A 10 17.48 0.78 6.45
CA GLY A 10 17.64 1.66 5.29
C GLY A 10 16.35 2.33 4.81
N LEU A 11 15.18 1.79 5.16
CA LEU A 11 13.90 2.43 4.86
C LEU A 11 13.75 3.82 5.49
N TRP A 12 14.43 4.09 6.60
CA TRP A 12 14.40 5.37 7.30
C TRP A 12 15.20 6.47 6.59
N SER A 13 16.14 6.10 5.74
CA SER A 13 17.09 7.03 5.10
C SER A 13 16.98 7.07 3.58
N LEU A 14 15.87 6.57 3.01
CA LEU A 14 15.63 6.67 1.57
C LEU A 14 15.46 8.15 1.14
N PRO A 15 15.98 8.52 -0.03
CA PRO A 15 15.84 9.87 -0.57
C PRO A 15 14.41 10.09 -1.11
N ILE A 16 13.49 10.46 -0.23
CA ILE A 16 12.10 10.73 -0.59
C ILE A 16 12.03 12.10 -1.28
N PRO A 17 11.42 12.19 -2.50
CA PRO A 17 11.22 13.47 -3.17
C PRO A 17 10.40 14.44 -2.32
N ASN A 18 10.71 15.75 -2.40
CA ASN A 18 9.99 16.75 -1.60
C ASN A 18 8.49 16.77 -1.84
N GLU A 19 8.03 16.58 -3.08
CA GLU A 19 6.62 16.52 -3.40
C GLU A 19 5.90 15.34 -2.71
N VAL A 20 6.58 14.20 -2.60
CA VAL A 20 6.07 13.02 -1.89
C VAL A 20 6.04 13.26 -0.38
N ALA A 21 7.13 13.82 0.17
CA ALA A 21 7.26 14.09 1.59
C ALA A 21 6.22 15.11 2.11
N HIS A 22 5.81 16.06 1.27
CA HIS A 22 4.78 17.05 1.61
C HIS A 22 3.38 16.58 1.21
N GLY A 23 3.23 15.97 0.04
CA GLY A 23 1.94 15.52 -0.50
C GLY A 23 1.29 14.38 0.29
N CYS A 24 2.07 13.61 1.05
CA CYS A 24 1.54 12.53 1.87
C CYS A 24 0.60 12.99 3.01
N TYR A 25 0.47 14.27 3.22
CA TYR A 25 -0.48 14.84 4.19
C TYR A 25 -1.80 15.30 3.55
N GLU A 26 -1.90 15.22 2.24
CA GLU A 26 -3.13 15.48 1.48
C GLU A 26 -4.11 14.31 1.57
N HIS A 27 -5.39 14.57 1.32
CA HIS A 27 -6.43 13.54 1.39
C HIS A 27 -6.46 12.62 0.18
N GLU A 28 -6.07 13.11 -0.98
CA GLU A 28 -6.13 12.38 -2.25
C GLU A 28 -4.88 11.53 -2.45
N ILE A 29 -5.06 10.37 -3.12
CA ILE A 29 -3.94 9.54 -3.57
C ILE A 29 -3.27 10.24 -4.74
N GLU A 30 -1.96 10.36 -4.64
CA GLU A 30 -1.12 10.86 -5.72
C GLU A 30 0.03 9.90 -6.01
N ILE A 31 0.56 9.98 -7.22
CA ILE A 31 1.69 9.21 -7.69
C ILE A 31 2.81 10.13 -8.19
N CYS A 32 4.04 9.67 -8.06
CA CYS A 32 5.24 10.38 -8.50
C CYS A 32 6.28 9.38 -8.98
N THR A 33 7.04 9.72 -10.03
CA THR A 33 8.11 8.87 -10.55
C THR A 33 9.50 9.47 -10.36
N VAL A 34 9.60 10.65 -9.73
CA VAL A 34 10.85 11.35 -9.52
C VAL A 34 11.77 10.58 -8.58
N GLY A 35 13.03 10.45 -8.92
CA GLY A 35 14.08 9.91 -8.05
C GLY A 35 14.04 8.42 -7.81
N LEU A 36 13.20 7.65 -8.50
CA LEU A 36 13.16 6.19 -8.37
C LEU A 36 14.49 5.53 -8.73
N ASP A 37 15.18 6.05 -9.75
CA ASP A 37 16.48 5.58 -10.21
C ASP A 37 17.61 5.78 -9.20
N GLN A 38 17.40 6.64 -8.20
CA GLN A 38 18.34 6.90 -7.11
C GLN A 38 18.17 5.92 -5.93
N LEU A 39 17.12 5.12 -5.94
CA LEU A 39 16.89 4.13 -4.89
C LEU A 39 17.81 2.91 -5.06
N PRO A 40 18.19 2.23 -3.97
CA PRO A 40 18.94 0.98 -4.07
C PRO A 40 18.08 -0.13 -4.69
N GLU A 41 18.73 -1.09 -5.36
CA GLU A 41 18.04 -2.30 -5.80
C GLU A 41 17.46 -3.09 -4.60
N PRO A 42 16.26 -3.66 -4.72
CA PRO A 42 15.35 -3.67 -5.87
C PRO A 42 14.36 -2.50 -5.90
N LEU A 43 14.48 -1.53 -5.00
CA LEU A 43 13.50 -0.44 -4.84
C LEU A 43 13.44 0.46 -6.08
N ASN A 44 14.55 0.61 -6.79
CA ASN A 44 14.65 1.38 -8.03
C ASN A 44 13.83 0.79 -9.20
N SER A 45 13.33 -0.44 -9.06
CA SER A 45 12.44 -1.07 -10.04
C SER A 45 10.97 -0.75 -9.83
N ALA A 46 10.62 0.01 -8.79
CA ALA A 46 9.24 0.42 -8.54
C ALA A 46 8.68 1.24 -9.72
N THR A 47 7.39 1.10 -9.98
CA THR A 47 6.69 1.85 -11.01
C THR A 47 6.52 3.31 -10.59
N CYS A 48 6.19 3.55 -9.33
CA CYS A 48 5.96 4.89 -8.79
C CYS A 48 6.09 4.93 -7.26
N TRP A 49 6.23 6.14 -6.75
CA TRP A 49 5.82 6.49 -5.40
C TRP A 49 4.31 6.63 -5.37
N ILE A 50 3.67 6.12 -4.33
CA ILE A 50 2.26 6.37 -4.02
C ILE A 50 2.20 7.02 -2.64
N TYR A 51 1.41 8.07 -2.51
CA TYR A 51 1.35 8.81 -1.26
C TYR A 51 0.01 9.49 -1.06
N CYS A 52 -0.45 9.55 0.18
CA CYS A 52 -1.67 10.20 0.60
C CYS A 52 -1.72 10.32 2.13
N ARG A 53 -2.63 11.12 2.65
CA ARG A 53 -3.00 11.06 4.07
C ARG A 53 -3.88 9.85 4.34
N ASP A 54 -4.91 9.69 3.53
CA ASP A 54 -5.83 8.58 3.52
C ASP A 54 -6.35 8.35 2.09
N ALA A 55 -6.88 7.17 1.84
CA ALA A 55 -7.55 6.85 0.59
C ALA A 55 -8.93 6.31 0.94
N TRP A 56 -9.97 7.00 0.48
CA TRP A 56 -11.35 6.59 0.72
C TRP A 56 -11.70 5.32 -0.07
N PRO A 57 -12.75 4.58 0.32
CA PRO A 57 -13.14 3.38 -0.40
C PRO A 57 -13.37 3.65 -1.88
N HIS A 58 -12.65 2.95 -2.74
CA HIS A 58 -12.68 3.11 -4.20
C HIS A 58 -12.26 1.84 -4.93
N VAL A 59 -12.42 1.85 -6.22
CA VAL A 59 -11.84 0.93 -7.21
C VAL A 59 -11.10 1.75 -8.25
N ASP A 60 -10.09 1.15 -8.89
CA ASP A 60 -9.26 1.81 -9.90
C ASP A 60 -9.47 1.16 -11.27
N PRO A 61 -10.57 1.46 -11.97
CA PRO A 61 -10.94 0.77 -13.22
C PRO A 61 -9.93 0.96 -14.35
N ASP A 62 -9.15 2.03 -14.33
CA ASP A 62 -8.11 2.30 -15.31
C ASP A 62 -6.94 1.31 -15.25
N PHE A 63 -6.86 0.51 -14.17
CA PHE A 63 -5.84 -0.52 -13.96
C PHE A 63 -6.38 -1.94 -14.17
N GLU A 64 -7.44 -2.10 -14.98
CA GLU A 64 -7.95 -3.43 -15.32
C GLU A 64 -6.84 -4.32 -15.91
N GLY A 65 -6.71 -5.54 -15.41
CA GLY A 65 -5.66 -6.49 -15.81
C GLY A 65 -4.33 -6.36 -15.07
N LEU A 66 -4.20 -5.37 -14.17
CA LEU A 66 -3.04 -5.21 -13.31
C LEU A 66 -3.35 -5.57 -11.86
N MET A 67 -2.30 -5.79 -11.11
CA MET A 67 -2.27 -5.89 -9.65
C MET A 67 -1.17 -4.97 -9.13
N PHE A 68 -1.31 -4.51 -7.91
CA PHE A 68 -0.28 -3.69 -7.26
C PHE A 68 0.44 -4.48 -6.19
N ILE A 69 1.77 -4.33 -6.13
CA ILE A 69 2.57 -4.70 -4.97
C ILE A 69 3.04 -3.39 -4.34
N THR A 70 2.74 -3.17 -3.08
CA THR A 70 3.08 -1.93 -2.37
C THR A 70 3.97 -2.21 -1.19
N LEU A 71 5.10 -1.51 -1.11
CA LEU A 71 5.99 -1.46 0.06
C LEU A 71 5.83 -0.13 0.78
N ALA A 72 5.32 -0.15 1.99
CA ALA A 72 5.17 1.05 2.80
C ALA A 72 6.53 1.56 3.32
N ILE A 73 6.87 2.77 2.94
CA ILE A 73 8.10 3.48 3.39
C ILE A 73 7.81 4.28 4.65
N GLN A 74 6.65 4.90 4.71
CA GLN A 74 6.13 5.59 5.88
C GLN A 74 4.65 5.28 6.01
N ALA A 75 4.20 4.80 7.15
CA ALA A 75 2.79 4.54 7.41
C ALA A 75 2.51 4.32 8.90
N ASP A 76 1.32 4.69 9.30
CA ASP A 76 0.60 4.24 10.50
C ASP A 76 -0.89 4.18 10.12
N HIS A 77 -1.22 3.15 9.32
CA HIS A 77 -2.49 3.03 8.63
C HIS A 77 -3.06 1.61 8.74
N SER A 78 -4.31 1.47 8.37
CA SER A 78 -4.90 0.18 8.06
C SER A 78 -5.31 0.13 6.59
N TYR A 79 -4.92 -0.93 5.91
CA TYR A 79 -5.37 -1.27 4.58
C TYR A 79 -6.57 -2.20 4.68
N ASN A 80 -7.59 -1.95 3.86
CA ASN A 80 -8.82 -2.71 3.84
C ASN A 80 -9.19 -3.04 2.39
N GLN A 81 -9.69 -4.25 2.15
CA GLN A 81 -10.13 -4.70 0.83
C GLN A 81 -11.34 -5.61 0.94
N ILE A 82 -12.32 -5.43 0.03
CA ILE A 82 -13.47 -6.33 -0.12
C ILE A 82 -13.09 -7.47 -1.05
N LEU A 83 -13.12 -8.69 -0.53
CA LEU A 83 -13.02 -9.89 -1.34
C LEU A 83 -14.38 -10.33 -1.88
N PRO A 84 -14.40 -11.16 -2.94
CA PRO A 84 -15.62 -11.84 -3.39
C PRO A 84 -16.34 -12.54 -2.22
N ARG A 85 -17.68 -12.59 -2.27
CA ARG A 85 -18.54 -13.13 -1.20
C ARG A 85 -18.56 -12.31 0.09
N LYS A 86 -18.33 -11.00 0.02
CA LYS A 86 -18.38 -10.05 1.14
C LYS A 86 -17.43 -10.41 2.29
N LYS A 87 -16.32 -11.05 2.00
CA LYS A 87 -15.22 -11.18 2.94
C LYS A 87 -14.35 -9.92 2.89
N ASN A 88 -13.94 -9.46 4.05
CA ASN A 88 -13.07 -8.30 4.17
C ASN A 88 -11.71 -8.71 4.66
N ILE A 89 -10.69 -8.16 4.07
CA ILE A 89 -9.35 -8.18 4.60
C ILE A 89 -9.08 -6.84 5.26
N ARG A 90 -8.51 -6.87 6.44
CA ARG A 90 -7.92 -5.72 7.10
C ARG A 90 -6.50 -6.07 7.54
N MET A 91 -5.59 -5.14 7.33
CA MET A 91 -4.20 -5.29 7.71
C MET A 91 -3.67 -3.97 8.25
N GLY A 92 -2.94 -4.02 9.37
CA GLY A 92 -2.12 -2.89 9.80
C GLY A 92 -0.99 -2.65 8.81
N VAL A 93 -0.79 -1.40 8.42
CA VAL A 93 0.26 -0.98 7.50
C VAL A 93 1.20 -0.03 8.22
N PHE A 94 2.45 -0.45 8.33
CA PHE A 94 3.53 0.28 8.97
C PHE A 94 4.75 0.29 8.05
N ARG A 95 5.77 1.04 8.38
CA ARG A 95 7.03 1.03 7.64
C ARG A 95 7.51 -0.41 7.39
N GLY A 96 7.80 -0.75 6.15
CA GLY A 96 8.23 -2.08 5.73
C GLY A 96 7.09 -3.07 5.44
N SER A 97 5.83 -2.70 5.63
CA SER A 97 4.71 -3.55 5.20
C SER A 97 4.70 -3.69 3.68
N LEU A 98 4.69 -4.93 3.20
CA LEU A 98 4.62 -5.29 1.79
C LEU A 98 3.31 -6.05 1.56
N PHE A 99 2.50 -5.61 0.61
CA PHE A 99 1.19 -6.22 0.37
C PHE A 99 0.73 -6.07 -1.08
N ILE A 100 -0.19 -6.96 -1.47
CA ILE A 100 -0.81 -6.95 -2.79
C ILE A 100 -2.18 -6.27 -2.70
N THR A 101 -2.47 -5.39 -3.66
CA THR A 101 -3.78 -4.79 -3.88
C THR A 101 -4.33 -5.23 -5.23
N ASP A 102 -5.61 -5.65 -5.24
CA ASP A 102 -6.40 -5.80 -6.46
C ASP A 102 -7.11 -4.46 -6.72
N PRO A 103 -6.72 -3.70 -7.76
CA PRO A 103 -7.34 -2.40 -8.06
C PRO A 103 -8.81 -2.51 -8.44
N MET A 104 -9.26 -3.68 -8.92
CA MET A 104 -10.66 -3.92 -9.27
C MET A 104 -11.54 -4.29 -8.06
N ALA A 105 -10.95 -4.60 -6.92
CA ALA A 105 -11.66 -4.81 -5.68
C ALA A 105 -11.80 -3.49 -4.92
N MET A 106 -12.95 -3.24 -4.30
CA MET A 106 -13.11 -2.08 -3.39
C MET A 106 -12.05 -2.13 -2.30
N HIS A 107 -11.25 -1.09 -2.16
CA HIS A 107 -10.20 -0.99 -1.15
C HIS A 107 -10.04 0.44 -0.65
N TRP A 108 -9.39 0.59 0.51
CA TRP A 108 -9.09 1.89 1.10
C TRP A 108 -7.96 1.80 2.12
N LEU A 109 -7.39 2.96 2.39
CA LEU A 109 -6.34 3.14 3.38
C LEU A 109 -6.78 4.21 4.38
N ALA A 110 -6.80 3.87 5.65
CA ALA A 110 -7.20 4.78 6.72
C ALA A 110 -6.10 4.91 7.77
N PRO A 111 -5.84 6.12 8.30
CA PRO A 111 -4.93 6.28 9.42
C PRO A 111 -5.45 5.51 10.64
N ASN A 112 -4.54 4.85 11.36
CA ASN A 112 -4.89 4.11 12.58
C ASN A 112 -5.33 5.05 13.71
N ASN A 113 -4.79 6.26 13.72
CA ASN A 113 -5.16 7.29 14.66
C ASN A 113 -5.42 8.59 13.88
N ALA A 114 -6.65 9.10 13.96
CA ALA A 114 -7.04 10.35 13.29
C ALA A 114 -6.29 11.58 13.81
N ASP A 115 -5.76 11.50 15.03
CA ASP A 115 -5.01 12.59 15.65
C ASP A 115 -3.51 12.57 15.27
N THR A 116 -3.01 11.46 14.72
CA THR A 116 -1.64 11.39 14.20
C THR A 116 -1.60 11.89 12.77
N ASN A 117 -0.74 12.86 12.52
CA ASN A 117 -0.53 13.43 11.20
C ASN A 117 0.56 12.66 10.44
N THR A 118 0.50 11.32 10.47
CA THR A 118 1.42 10.47 9.72
C THR A 118 0.86 10.25 8.33
N GLY A 119 1.51 10.82 7.32
CA GLY A 119 1.17 10.55 5.94
C GLY A 119 1.59 9.15 5.51
N PHE A 120 0.90 8.58 4.53
CA PHE A 120 1.31 7.35 3.87
C PHE A 120 2.25 7.65 2.71
N ILE A 121 3.36 6.92 2.64
CA ILE A 121 4.30 6.89 1.52
C ILE A 121 4.63 5.44 1.22
N GLY A 122 4.44 5.02 -0.01
CA GLY A 122 4.77 3.68 -0.49
C GLY A 122 5.50 3.71 -1.82
N LEU A 123 6.21 2.63 -2.11
CA LEU A 123 6.67 2.27 -3.44
C LEU A 123 5.70 1.24 -4.02
N GLN A 124 5.27 1.43 -5.26
CA GLN A 124 4.31 0.56 -5.92
C GLN A 124 4.89 -0.03 -7.20
N TRP A 125 4.69 -1.32 -7.38
CA TRP A 125 4.94 -2.06 -8.61
C TRP A 125 3.60 -2.43 -9.24
N GLU A 126 3.39 -2.03 -10.49
CA GLU A 126 2.24 -2.42 -11.28
C GLU A 126 2.59 -3.64 -12.10
N VAL A 127 1.88 -4.73 -11.88
CA VAL A 127 2.22 -6.06 -12.40
C VAL A 127 1.00 -6.66 -13.11
N PRO A 128 1.15 -7.28 -14.29
CA PRO A 128 0.06 -8.02 -14.91
C PRO A 128 -0.55 -9.05 -13.95
N TYR A 129 -1.88 -9.12 -13.92
CA TYR A 129 -2.64 -10.01 -13.01
C TYR A 129 -2.13 -11.45 -13.02
N ASN A 130 -1.84 -11.99 -14.21
CA ASN A 130 -1.36 -13.37 -14.37
C ASN A 130 0.10 -13.58 -13.93
N GLN A 131 0.84 -12.54 -13.61
CA GLN A 131 2.24 -12.60 -13.16
C GLN A 131 2.42 -12.25 -11.68
N ILE A 132 1.35 -11.88 -10.98
CA ILE A 132 1.45 -11.30 -9.63
C ILE A 132 2.17 -12.24 -8.64
N ASP A 133 1.87 -13.55 -8.68
CA ASP A 133 2.49 -14.49 -7.74
C ASP A 133 3.99 -14.63 -7.98
N THR A 134 4.42 -14.68 -9.23
CA THR A 134 5.84 -14.76 -9.60
C THR A 134 6.56 -13.45 -9.27
N ALA A 135 6.00 -12.33 -9.66
CA ALA A 135 6.58 -11.01 -9.40
C ALA A 135 6.71 -10.72 -7.89
N TYR A 136 5.70 -11.09 -7.11
CA TYR A 136 5.75 -10.95 -5.66
C TYR A 136 6.86 -11.81 -5.04
N ALA A 137 6.96 -13.08 -5.44
CA ALA A 137 8.00 -13.97 -4.93
C ALA A 137 9.41 -13.50 -5.31
N GLU A 138 9.60 -13.02 -6.53
CA GLU A 138 10.87 -12.44 -6.98
C GLU A 138 11.24 -11.17 -6.21
N LEU A 139 10.28 -10.28 -6.00
CA LEU A 139 10.51 -9.06 -5.23
C LEU A 139 10.87 -9.38 -3.77
N VAL A 140 10.15 -10.28 -3.12
CA VAL A 140 10.46 -10.75 -1.75
C VAL A 140 11.89 -11.32 -1.69
N SER A 141 12.28 -12.14 -2.66
CA SER A 141 13.63 -12.71 -2.72
C SER A 141 14.71 -11.63 -2.85
N LYS A 142 14.46 -10.60 -3.67
CA LYS A 142 15.38 -9.47 -3.84
C LYS A 142 15.43 -8.58 -2.59
N LEU A 143 14.29 -8.31 -1.96
CA LEU A 143 14.21 -7.53 -0.72
C LEU A 143 14.92 -8.24 0.45
N ALA A 144 14.93 -9.57 0.46
CA ALA A 144 15.62 -10.35 1.49
C ALA A 144 17.14 -10.14 1.51
N VAL A 145 17.72 -9.58 0.47
CA VAL A 145 19.13 -9.16 0.42
C VAL A 145 19.36 -7.89 1.25
N LEU A 146 18.34 -7.02 1.36
CA LEU A 146 18.42 -5.79 2.14
C LEU A 146 18.18 -6.05 3.63
N GLY A 147 17.23 -6.91 3.97
CA GLY A 147 16.84 -7.19 5.35
C GLY A 147 15.91 -8.38 5.46
N ALA A 148 15.59 -8.79 6.68
CA ALA A 148 14.70 -9.91 6.93
C ALA A 148 13.28 -9.62 6.42
N VAL A 149 12.72 -10.54 5.64
CA VAL A 149 11.33 -10.51 5.18
C VAL A 149 10.55 -11.60 5.89
N GLN A 150 9.45 -11.25 6.54
CA GLN A 150 8.59 -12.15 7.28
C GLN A 150 7.18 -12.10 6.74
N ASP A 151 6.57 -13.26 6.50
CA ASP A 151 5.16 -13.33 6.07
C ASP A 151 4.23 -12.77 7.14
N VAL A 152 3.21 -12.06 6.70
CA VAL A 152 2.14 -11.50 7.53
C VAL A 152 0.80 -12.06 7.05
N THR A 153 -0.03 -12.50 7.99
CA THR A 153 -1.39 -12.96 7.68
C THR A 153 -2.38 -11.83 7.98
N PRO A 154 -3.03 -11.25 6.95
CA PRO A 154 -4.07 -10.26 7.15
C PRO A 154 -5.27 -10.85 7.92
N SER A 155 -5.91 -10.03 8.74
CA SER A 155 -7.14 -10.42 9.42
C SER A 155 -8.33 -10.40 8.46
N THR A 156 -9.23 -11.38 8.60
CA THR A 156 -10.53 -11.37 7.90
C THR A 156 -11.61 -10.81 8.79
N MET A 157 -12.41 -9.87 8.27
CA MET A 157 -13.53 -9.26 8.98
C MET A 157 -14.85 -9.65 8.33
N ARG A 158 -15.89 -9.89 9.14
CA ARG A 158 -17.20 -10.37 8.64
C ARG A 158 -18.09 -9.27 8.02
N THR A 159 -17.87 -8.01 8.33
CA THR A 159 -18.76 -6.92 7.89
C THR A 159 -17.99 -5.68 7.47
N LEU A 160 -18.06 -5.40 6.20
CA LEU A 160 -17.45 -4.23 5.62
C LEU A 160 -18.35 -3.01 5.64
N LEU A 161 -19.64 -3.21 5.42
CA LEU A 161 -20.59 -2.12 5.45
C LEU A 161 -20.52 -1.34 6.76
N LYS A 162 -20.23 -2.02 7.87
CA LYS A 162 -20.02 -1.38 9.16
C LYS A 162 -18.70 -0.60 9.19
N ALA A 163 -17.62 -1.17 8.69
CA ALA A 163 -16.32 -0.50 8.64
C ALA A 163 -16.35 0.71 7.71
N THR A 164 -17.07 0.62 6.58
CA THR A 164 -17.25 1.75 5.64
C THR A 164 -18.08 2.87 6.26
N ALA A 165 -19.12 2.52 7.04
CA ALA A 165 -19.95 3.49 7.74
C ALA A 165 -19.20 4.16 8.92
N GLU A 166 -18.24 3.47 9.51
CA GLU A 166 -17.38 3.98 10.59
C GLU A 166 -16.17 4.77 10.06
N TYR A 167 -15.93 4.79 8.74
CA TYR A 167 -14.86 5.57 8.14
C TYR A 167 -15.22 7.05 8.17
N ASN A 168 -14.62 7.77 9.09
CA ASN A 168 -14.83 9.20 9.26
C ASN A 168 -14.27 9.98 8.06
N GLY A 169 -15.15 10.57 7.28
CA GLY A 169 -14.78 11.42 6.16
C GLY A 169 -15.03 10.81 4.78
N ALA A 170 -15.59 9.60 4.70
CA ALA A 170 -16.03 9.07 3.42
C ALA A 170 -17.06 10.01 2.78
N PRO A 171 -16.92 10.35 1.48
CA PRO A 171 -17.87 11.23 0.81
C PRO A 171 -19.25 10.57 0.72
N PRO A 172 -20.32 11.36 0.65
CA PRO A 172 -21.66 10.83 0.45
C PRO A 172 -21.72 9.99 -0.84
N GLY A 173 -22.23 8.76 -0.73
CA GLY A 173 -22.36 7.85 -1.86
C GLY A 173 -21.17 6.92 -2.10
N TYR A 174 -20.18 6.92 -1.25
CA TYR A 174 -19.04 6.01 -1.27
C TYR A 174 -19.36 4.69 -0.55
#